data_bc688e4adf6e30e2ea1100009c07ad09
#
_entry.id   bc688e4adf6e30e2ea1100009c07ad09
#
_cell.length_a   1.000
_cell.length_b   1.000
_cell.length_c   1.000
_cell.angle_alpha   90.00
_cell.angle_beta   90.00
_cell.angle_gamma   90.00
#
_symmetry.space_group_name_H-M   'P 1'
#
loop_
_entity.id
_entity.type
_entity.pdbx_description
1 polymer ?
#
loop_
_entity_poly.entity_id
_entity_poly.type
_entity_poly.pdbx_seq_one_letter_code
_entity_poly.pdbx_strand_id
1 'polypeptide(L)'
;MTIFVILFITALVIGMVVSLSVFGNSNKKNKLFKELYFSIEETEGHVAVLYTKGGDYSAILKIDNPVTQYCADIEAYYEFSNLLTSVVRTLGEGYALHKQDVFTRKGFEGEESDNREYLSESYFNYFEGRPYTECQTYITIVQEVKKGRFNQYDEKKWGDFLVKLRKVKDILADGGIQSKYLNKKEASEYVDRICAMEFAKKNFSLTNFKAGEDHIGMGDRKMKIFSLVDVDSIGLPRLVRPYTDITVNNATMPVDLMSHVTKIPGASTVVYNQIIYIPNQRKELAALEKKKNRHASMPNPSNLIAVEDIKQVQDIIARENKMLVYGHFNMIVCCPADTDMQKPTNQLENAFNKIGIHISKRCYNQMELFVNSFPGNCFEMNEEYDRFLTLSDAAMCLMYKEHMKRSEDSPLKVYYTDRQGVPVAIDITGKEGKKKLTDNANFFCLGPSGSGKSFHMYSTWRKTGQNGSK
;
A
#
# COMPACT_ATOMS: atom_id res chain seq x y z
N MET A 1 -38.21 -16.88 56.04
CA MET A 1 -38.29 -17.79 54.89
C MET A 1 -38.51 -17.03 53.59
N THR A 2 -39.43 -16.10 53.49
CA THR A 2 -39.71 -15.31 52.28
C THR A 2 -38.54 -14.44 51.74
N ILE A 3 -37.76 -13.80 52.61
CA ILE A 3 -36.61 -12.97 52.21
C ILE A 3 -35.49 -13.81 51.57
N PHE A 4 -35.24 -15.01 52.06
CA PHE A 4 -34.24 -15.93 51.50
C PHE A 4 -34.63 -16.43 50.11
N VAL A 5 -35.92 -16.66 49.86
CA VAL A 5 -36.44 -17.08 48.55
C VAL A 5 -36.31 -15.94 47.54
N ILE A 6 -36.61 -14.71 47.96
CA ILE A 6 -36.45 -13.52 47.07
C ILE A 6 -34.98 -13.28 46.71
N LEU A 7 -34.06 -13.38 47.70
CA LEU A 7 -32.60 -13.24 47.44
C LEU A 7 -32.07 -14.35 46.52
N PHE A 8 -32.58 -15.59 46.66
CA PHE A 8 -32.18 -16.68 45.78
C PHE A 8 -32.69 -16.50 44.36
N ILE A 9 -33.94 -16.04 44.18
CA ILE A 9 -34.51 -15.77 42.85
C ILE A 9 -33.77 -14.60 42.19
N THR A 10 -33.43 -13.51 42.90
CA THR A 10 -32.67 -12.39 42.35
C THR A 10 -31.25 -12.79 41.94
N ALA A 11 -30.56 -13.61 42.74
CA ALA A 11 -29.25 -14.14 42.41
C ALA A 11 -29.31 -15.05 41.16
N LEU A 12 -30.36 -15.85 41.03
CA LEU A 12 -30.56 -16.73 39.88
C LEU A 12 -30.86 -15.94 38.58
N VAL A 13 -31.64 -14.86 38.66
CA VAL A 13 -31.92 -13.95 37.54
C VAL A 13 -30.66 -13.19 37.13
N ILE A 14 -29.89 -12.68 38.08
CA ILE A 14 -28.61 -11.99 37.80
C ILE A 14 -27.62 -12.98 37.17
N GLY A 15 -27.49 -14.20 37.69
CA GLY A 15 -26.67 -15.25 37.11
C GLY A 15 -27.08 -15.61 35.68
N MET A 16 -28.39 -15.65 35.39
CA MET A 16 -28.91 -15.92 34.07
C MET A 16 -28.67 -14.78 33.09
N VAL A 17 -28.79 -13.52 33.50
CA VAL A 17 -28.51 -12.34 32.71
C VAL A 17 -27.00 -12.24 32.40
N VAL A 18 -26.15 -12.51 33.39
CA VAL A 18 -24.69 -12.54 33.20
C VAL A 18 -24.29 -13.68 32.26
N SER A 19 -24.86 -14.89 32.44
CA SER A 19 -24.56 -16.01 31.54
C SER A 19 -25.03 -15.74 30.10
N LEU A 20 -26.22 -15.17 29.92
CA LEU A 20 -26.73 -14.78 28.59
C LEU A 20 -25.88 -13.66 27.95
N SER A 21 -25.35 -12.74 28.74
CA SER A 21 -24.43 -11.70 28.21
C SER A 21 -23.07 -12.26 27.83
N VAL A 22 -22.54 -13.23 28.57
CA VAL A 22 -21.24 -13.86 28.31
C VAL A 22 -21.38 -14.90 27.17
N PHE A 23 -22.39 -15.77 27.20
CA PHE A 23 -22.60 -16.77 26.15
C PHE A 23 -23.25 -16.20 24.88
N GLY A 24 -24.07 -15.17 25.00
CA GLY A 24 -24.62 -14.44 23.85
C GLY A 24 -23.57 -13.70 23.02
N ASN A 25 -22.47 -13.28 23.66
CA ASN A 25 -21.34 -12.68 22.95
C ASN A 25 -20.43 -13.69 22.22
N SER A 26 -20.40 -14.95 22.66
CA SER A 26 -19.58 -15.99 22.02
C SER A 26 -20.12 -16.47 20.68
N ASN A 27 -21.39 -16.20 20.38
CA ASN A 27 -22.05 -16.57 19.11
C ASN A 27 -22.34 -15.39 18.18
N LYS A 28 -21.74 -14.23 18.40
CA LYS A 28 -21.68 -13.22 17.34
C LYS A 28 -20.82 -13.80 16.22
N LYS A 29 -21.47 -14.43 15.25
CA LYS A 29 -20.88 -14.68 13.94
C LYS A 29 -20.29 -13.35 13.50
N ASN A 30 -18.97 -13.26 13.44
CA ASN A 30 -18.29 -12.08 12.93
C ASN A 30 -18.71 -11.94 11.46
N LYS A 31 -19.70 -11.13 11.20
CA LYS A 31 -20.13 -10.72 9.86
C LYS A 31 -19.15 -9.67 9.35
N LEU A 32 -17.89 -10.06 9.19
CA LEU A 32 -16.75 -9.20 9.29
C LEU A 32 -16.69 -8.09 8.24
N PHE A 33 -17.19 -8.26 7.03
CA PHE A 33 -16.76 -7.38 5.95
C PHE A 33 -17.85 -6.48 5.36
N LYS A 34 -19.06 -6.98 5.17
CA LYS A 34 -20.19 -6.12 4.78
C LYS A 34 -20.59 -5.13 5.88
N GLU A 35 -20.13 -5.37 7.10
CA GLU A 35 -20.45 -4.56 8.26
C GLU A 35 -19.44 -3.45 8.58
N LEU A 36 -18.29 -3.37 7.90
CA LEU A 36 -17.34 -2.27 8.07
C LEU A 36 -17.90 -0.96 7.51
N TYR A 37 -18.66 -1.05 6.43
CA TYR A 37 -19.25 0.11 5.78
C TYR A 37 -20.74 0.21 6.06
N PHE A 38 -21.20 1.41 6.35
CA PHE A 38 -22.61 1.72 6.42
C PHE A 38 -23.21 1.75 5.01
N SER A 39 -22.52 2.46 4.08
CA SER A 39 -22.89 2.53 2.67
C SER A 39 -21.68 2.85 1.80
N ILE A 40 -21.80 2.56 0.52
CA ILE A 40 -20.94 3.06 -0.55
C ILE A 40 -21.85 3.79 -1.52
N GLU A 41 -21.65 5.09 -1.66
CA GLU A 41 -22.49 5.95 -2.48
C GLU A 41 -21.67 6.62 -3.57
N GLU A 42 -22.31 6.93 -4.67
CA GLU A 42 -21.68 7.62 -5.79
C GLU A 42 -22.13 9.08 -5.82
N THR A 43 -21.16 9.99 -5.90
CA THR A 43 -21.43 11.42 -6.06
C THR A 43 -21.75 11.77 -7.52
N GLU A 44 -22.27 12.97 -7.79
CA GLU A 44 -22.57 13.47 -9.14
C GLU A 44 -21.36 13.42 -10.10
N GLY A 45 -20.13 13.38 -9.57
CA GLY A 45 -18.88 13.25 -10.35
C GLY A 45 -18.41 11.81 -10.56
N HIS A 46 -19.24 10.80 -10.37
CA HIS A 46 -18.89 9.37 -10.43
C HIS A 46 -17.77 8.95 -9.48
N VAL A 47 -17.64 9.63 -8.35
CA VAL A 47 -16.69 9.27 -7.28
C VAL A 47 -17.42 8.46 -6.22
N ALA A 48 -16.97 7.24 -5.96
CA ALA A 48 -17.46 6.45 -4.85
C ALA A 48 -16.96 6.99 -3.53
N VAL A 49 -17.87 7.22 -2.60
CA VAL A 49 -17.55 7.54 -1.21
C VAL A 49 -18.02 6.41 -0.32
N LEU A 50 -17.08 5.90 0.47
CA LEU A 50 -17.32 4.85 1.43
C LEU A 50 -17.56 5.51 2.79
N TYR A 51 -18.68 5.17 3.40
CA TYR A 51 -19.02 5.57 4.76
C TYR A 51 -18.77 4.42 5.70
N THR A 52 -17.82 4.57 6.60
CA THR A 52 -17.56 3.55 7.62
C THR A 52 -18.63 3.59 8.72
N LYS A 53 -18.77 2.52 9.49
CA LYS A 53 -19.62 2.52 10.68
C LYS A 53 -19.13 3.48 11.77
N GLY A 54 -17.84 3.81 11.76
CA GLY A 54 -17.26 4.86 12.59
C GLY A 54 -17.76 6.26 12.22
N GLY A 55 -18.33 6.45 11.03
CA GLY A 55 -18.80 7.69 10.48
C GLY A 55 -17.80 8.40 9.57
N ASP A 56 -16.61 7.80 9.34
CA ASP A 56 -15.57 8.39 8.51
C ASP A 56 -15.92 8.32 7.03
N TYR A 57 -15.53 9.36 6.27
CA TYR A 57 -15.69 9.41 4.83
C TYR A 57 -14.41 9.00 4.15
N SER A 58 -14.51 8.21 3.09
CA SER A 58 -13.34 7.88 2.30
C SER A 58 -13.62 7.75 0.81
N ALA A 59 -12.63 8.09 -0.03
CA ALA A 59 -12.68 7.93 -1.46
C ALA A 59 -11.37 7.31 -1.96
N ILE A 60 -11.47 6.41 -2.94
CA ILE A 60 -10.35 5.64 -3.45
C ILE A 60 -9.95 6.13 -4.83
N LEU A 61 -8.67 6.44 -5.02
CA LEU A 61 -8.04 6.71 -6.31
C LEU A 61 -7.18 5.51 -6.71
N LYS A 62 -7.30 5.08 -7.95
CA LYS A 62 -6.31 4.22 -8.59
C LYS A 62 -5.27 5.09 -9.26
N ILE A 63 -3.98 4.81 -9.02
CA ILE A 63 -2.85 5.52 -9.61
C ILE A 63 -1.84 4.54 -10.17
N ASP A 64 -0.92 5.06 -10.98
CA ASP A 64 0.32 4.39 -11.32
C ASP A 64 1.47 5.07 -10.58
N ASN A 65 2.29 4.30 -9.86
CA ASN A 65 3.50 4.84 -9.24
C ASN A 65 4.41 5.40 -10.34
N PRO A 66 5.06 6.56 -10.14
CA PRO A 66 5.77 7.24 -11.22
C PRO A 66 7.15 6.64 -11.53
N VAL A 67 7.78 5.99 -10.55
CA VAL A 67 9.16 5.50 -10.72
C VAL A 67 9.18 4.14 -11.41
N THR A 68 9.78 4.04 -12.58
CA THR A 68 9.96 2.75 -13.24
C THR A 68 11.01 1.94 -12.49
N GLN A 69 10.69 0.70 -12.12
CA GLN A 69 11.64 -0.15 -11.41
C GLN A 69 12.94 -0.34 -12.22
N TYR A 70 14.08 -0.18 -11.57
CA TYR A 70 15.42 -0.27 -12.15
C TYR A 70 15.75 0.81 -13.20
N CYS A 71 15.14 1.99 -13.11
CA CYS A 71 15.42 3.09 -14.04
C CYS A 71 16.74 3.84 -13.74
N ALA A 72 17.35 3.60 -12.59
CA ALA A 72 18.55 4.31 -12.10
C ALA A 72 18.36 5.83 -11.88
N ASP A 73 17.13 6.30 -11.80
CA ASP A 73 16.77 7.70 -11.57
C ASP A 73 16.49 7.93 -10.08
N ILE A 74 17.50 8.47 -9.38
CA ILE A 74 17.39 8.78 -7.94
C ILE A 74 16.45 9.97 -7.70
N GLU A 75 16.41 10.92 -8.61
CA GLU A 75 15.64 12.15 -8.45
C GLU A 75 14.12 11.86 -8.45
N ALA A 76 13.67 10.93 -9.29
CA ALA A 76 12.27 10.51 -9.34
C ALA A 76 11.74 9.97 -8.00
N TYR A 77 12.58 9.30 -7.20
CA TYR A 77 12.18 8.85 -5.85
C TYR A 77 11.93 10.02 -4.89
N TYR A 78 12.76 11.06 -4.95
CA TYR A 78 12.58 12.25 -4.13
C TYR A 78 11.41 13.09 -4.60
N GLU A 79 11.23 13.27 -5.90
CA GLU A 79 10.12 14.02 -6.49
C GLU A 79 8.77 13.44 -6.06
N PHE A 80 8.62 12.12 -6.14
CA PHE A 80 7.38 11.49 -5.69
C PHE A 80 7.17 11.58 -4.17
N SER A 81 8.22 11.47 -3.36
CA SER A 81 8.13 11.68 -1.92
C SER A 81 7.70 13.11 -1.58
N ASN A 82 8.23 14.10 -2.28
CA ASN A 82 7.88 15.52 -2.13
C ASN A 82 6.42 15.77 -2.57
N LEU A 83 5.98 15.12 -3.64
CA LEU A 83 4.60 15.20 -4.11
C LEU A 83 3.62 14.66 -3.06
N LEU A 84 3.90 13.49 -2.50
CA LEU A 84 3.08 12.92 -1.42
C LEU A 84 3.08 13.78 -0.16
N THR A 85 4.22 14.42 0.17
CA THR A 85 4.29 15.41 1.26
C THR A 85 3.38 16.61 0.98
N SER A 86 3.29 17.06 -0.27
CA SER A 86 2.38 18.14 -0.68
C SER A 86 0.91 17.73 -0.57
N VAL A 87 0.59 16.49 -0.90
CA VAL A 87 -0.75 15.90 -0.68
C VAL A 87 -1.11 15.91 0.81
N VAL A 88 -0.23 15.40 1.68
CA VAL A 88 -0.45 15.37 3.13
C VAL A 88 -0.64 16.77 3.70
N ARG A 89 0.17 17.73 3.26
CA ARG A 89 0.05 19.15 3.66
C ARG A 89 -1.30 19.76 3.23
N THR A 90 -1.78 19.42 2.04
CA THR A 90 -3.07 19.91 1.50
C THR A 90 -4.25 19.29 2.23
N LEU A 91 -4.18 18.01 2.60
CA LEU A 91 -5.22 17.35 3.37
C LEU A 91 -5.37 17.99 4.76
N GLY A 92 -4.29 18.17 5.49
CA GLY A 92 -4.31 18.80 6.81
C GLY A 92 -4.90 17.94 7.93
N GLU A 93 -5.10 18.56 9.09
CA GLU A 93 -5.57 17.90 10.31
C GLU A 93 -6.91 17.15 10.12
N GLY A 94 -7.01 15.96 10.74
CA GLY A 94 -8.21 15.12 10.73
C GLY A 94 -8.38 14.31 9.46
N TYR A 95 -7.34 14.24 8.63
CA TYR A 95 -7.29 13.36 7.46
C TYR A 95 -6.25 12.27 7.63
N ALA A 96 -6.48 11.16 6.93
CA ALA A 96 -5.45 10.15 6.71
C ALA A 96 -5.27 9.89 5.21
N LEU A 97 -4.02 9.69 4.82
CA LEU A 97 -3.63 9.19 3.49
C LEU A 97 -3.30 7.72 3.64
N HIS A 98 -4.10 6.85 3.04
CA HIS A 98 -3.88 5.41 3.05
C HIS A 98 -3.53 4.92 1.64
N LYS A 99 -2.26 4.64 1.41
CA LYS A 99 -1.77 4.10 0.15
C LYS A 99 -1.61 2.58 0.27
N GLN A 100 -2.09 1.85 -0.73
CA GLN A 100 -2.00 0.39 -0.82
C GLN A 100 -1.36 0.00 -2.14
N ASP A 101 -0.22 -0.69 -2.08
CA ASP A 101 0.40 -1.32 -3.24
C ASP A 101 0.10 -2.82 -3.18
N VAL A 102 -0.60 -3.30 -4.18
CA VAL A 102 -1.04 -4.69 -4.30
C VAL A 102 -0.15 -5.39 -5.31
N PHE A 103 0.69 -6.30 -4.83
CA PHE A 103 1.56 -7.14 -5.64
C PHE A 103 0.90 -8.50 -5.84
N THR A 104 0.62 -8.85 -7.08
CA THR A 104 -0.08 -10.09 -7.43
C THR A 104 0.78 -10.93 -8.34
N ARG A 105 0.98 -12.20 -7.99
CA ARG A 105 1.66 -13.15 -8.84
C ARG A 105 0.69 -13.73 -9.86
N LYS A 106 1.02 -13.56 -11.15
CA LYS A 106 0.22 -14.03 -12.28
C LYS A 106 1.06 -14.91 -13.20
N GLY A 107 0.41 -15.76 -13.97
CA GLY A 107 1.00 -16.39 -15.15
C GLY A 107 0.93 -15.42 -16.32
N PHE A 108 1.96 -15.38 -17.16
CA PHE A 108 1.91 -14.62 -18.40
C PHE A 108 0.91 -15.26 -19.34
N GLU A 109 -0.01 -14.47 -19.87
CA GLU A 109 -0.96 -14.85 -20.92
C GLU A 109 -0.65 -14.01 -22.16
N GLY A 110 -0.37 -14.67 -23.27
CA GLY A 110 -0.11 -14.00 -24.54
C GLY A 110 -1.35 -13.24 -25.02
N GLU A 111 -1.16 -12.12 -25.73
CA GLU A 111 -2.27 -11.39 -26.35
C GLU A 111 -3.03 -12.33 -27.33
N GLU A 112 -4.35 -12.47 -27.15
CA GLU A 112 -5.19 -13.19 -28.11
C GLU A 112 -5.25 -12.39 -29.43
N SER A 113 -4.75 -12.98 -30.51
CA SER A 113 -4.81 -12.39 -31.85
C SER A 113 -5.08 -13.51 -32.86
N ASP A 114 -6.18 -13.36 -33.58
CA ASP A 114 -6.64 -14.34 -34.58
C ASP A 114 -5.69 -14.51 -35.79
N ASN A 115 -4.72 -13.61 -35.96
CA ASN A 115 -3.77 -13.55 -37.08
C ASN A 115 -2.31 -13.49 -36.67
N ARG A 116 -1.87 -14.37 -35.75
CA ARG A 116 -0.46 -14.45 -35.40
C ARG A 116 0.34 -15.19 -36.49
N GLU A 117 1.46 -14.58 -36.88
CA GLU A 117 2.48 -15.31 -37.64
C GLU A 117 3.04 -16.46 -36.79
N TYR A 118 3.39 -17.59 -37.42
CA TYR A 118 3.96 -18.77 -36.74
C TYR A 118 5.08 -18.48 -35.75
N LEU A 119 6.00 -17.58 -36.09
CA LEU A 119 7.09 -17.18 -35.19
C LEU A 119 6.61 -16.40 -33.96
N SER A 120 5.59 -15.58 -34.11
CA SER A 120 4.97 -14.86 -33.01
C SER A 120 4.19 -15.79 -32.08
N GLU A 121 3.50 -16.75 -32.64
CA GLU A 121 2.79 -17.77 -31.89
C GLU A 121 3.77 -18.64 -31.07
N SER A 122 4.83 -19.15 -31.70
CA SER A 122 5.87 -19.91 -31.01
C SER A 122 6.56 -19.11 -29.92
N TYR A 123 6.75 -17.80 -30.12
CA TYR A 123 7.33 -16.89 -29.14
C TYR A 123 6.43 -16.77 -27.92
N PHE A 124 5.14 -16.49 -28.10
CA PHE A 124 4.21 -16.36 -26.96
C PHE A 124 3.97 -17.68 -26.24
N ASN A 125 3.86 -18.81 -26.95
CA ASN A 125 3.73 -20.13 -26.36
C ASN A 125 4.93 -20.50 -25.47
N TYR A 126 6.14 -20.01 -25.80
CA TYR A 126 7.33 -20.22 -24.97
C TYR A 126 7.24 -19.50 -23.62
N PHE A 127 6.54 -18.38 -23.54
CA PHE A 127 6.40 -17.59 -22.31
C PHE A 127 5.09 -17.87 -21.56
N GLU A 128 4.17 -18.62 -22.16
CA GLU A 128 2.87 -18.93 -21.58
C GLU A 128 2.98 -19.54 -20.19
N GLY A 129 2.17 -19.04 -19.25
CA GLY A 129 2.17 -19.49 -17.85
C GLY A 129 3.39 -19.08 -17.02
N ARG A 130 4.39 -18.41 -17.59
CA ARG A 130 5.57 -17.94 -16.84
C ARG A 130 5.16 -16.96 -15.75
N PRO A 131 5.57 -17.22 -14.48
CA PRO A 131 5.13 -16.37 -13.37
C PRO A 131 5.81 -14.99 -13.40
N TYR A 132 5.01 -13.95 -13.21
CA TYR A 132 5.47 -12.58 -13.01
C TYR A 132 4.66 -11.89 -11.91
N THR A 133 5.17 -10.77 -11.40
CA THR A 133 4.48 -9.95 -10.40
C THR A 133 3.93 -8.70 -11.06
N GLU A 134 2.64 -8.44 -10.87
CA GLU A 134 1.98 -7.19 -11.23
C GLU A 134 1.81 -6.32 -9.98
N CYS A 135 1.97 -5.03 -10.11
CA CYS A 135 1.69 -4.05 -9.05
C CYS A 135 0.49 -3.18 -9.45
N GLN A 136 -0.47 -3.05 -8.54
CA GLN A 136 -1.59 -2.10 -8.65
C GLN A 136 -1.57 -1.20 -7.42
N THR A 137 -1.70 0.11 -7.62
CA THR A 137 -1.61 1.09 -6.53
C THR A 137 -2.93 1.82 -6.35
N TYR A 138 -3.35 1.92 -5.10
CA TYR A 138 -4.55 2.64 -4.68
C TYR A 138 -4.20 3.63 -3.57
N ILE A 139 -4.79 4.81 -3.64
CA ILE A 139 -4.73 5.84 -2.59
C ILE A 139 -6.14 6.06 -2.08
N THR A 140 -6.36 5.83 -0.80
CA THR A 140 -7.60 6.16 -0.12
C THR A 140 -7.40 7.41 0.72
N ILE A 141 -8.20 8.43 0.48
CA ILE A 141 -8.24 9.65 1.30
C ILE A 141 -9.36 9.45 2.30
N VAL A 142 -9.03 9.57 3.58
CA VAL A 142 -9.97 9.33 4.67
C VAL A 142 -10.09 10.60 5.50
N GLN A 143 -11.31 11.04 5.76
CA GLN A 143 -11.61 12.10 6.70
C GLN A 143 -12.17 11.51 7.97
N GLU A 144 -11.52 11.79 9.09
CA GLU A 144 -11.99 11.41 10.41
C GLU A 144 -13.24 12.21 10.80
N VAL A 145 -14.27 11.50 11.23
CA VAL A 145 -15.44 12.10 11.85
C VAL A 145 -15.42 11.77 13.33
N LYS A 146 -15.14 12.78 14.17
CA LYS A 146 -15.10 12.58 15.63
C LYS A 146 -16.43 12.01 16.12
N LYS A 147 -16.36 10.86 16.79
CA LYS A 147 -17.51 10.15 17.34
C LYS A 147 -18.16 11.03 18.43
N GLY A 148 -19.34 11.58 18.13
CA GLY A 148 -20.22 12.22 19.11
C GLY A 148 -21.27 11.22 19.59
N ARG A 149 -22.09 11.64 20.59
CA ARG A 149 -23.24 10.85 21.07
C ARG A 149 -24.28 10.57 19.96
N PHE A 150 -24.28 11.41 18.92
CA PHE A 150 -25.11 11.29 17.73
C PHE A 150 -24.23 11.58 16.52
N ASN A 151 -24.12 10.65 15.59
CA ASN A 151 -23.48 10.88 14.30
C ASN A 151 -24.37 11.85 13.52
N GLN A 152 -24.03 13.14 13.53
CA GLN A 152 -24.72 14.14 12.74
C GLN A 152 -23.96 14.35 11.42
N TYR A 153 -24.72 14.33 10.33
CA TYR A 153 -24.23 14.78 9.03
C TYR A 153 -23.81 16.26 9.14
N ASP A 154 -22.57 16.53 8.77
CA ASP A 154 -22.01 17.87 8.75
C ASP A 154 -21.74 18.28 7.30
N GLU A 155 -22.63 19.07 6.73
CA GLU A 155 -22.56 19.53 5.33
C GLU A 155 -21.26 20.29 5.04
N LYS A 156 -20.74 21.03 6.01
CA LYS A 156 -19.48 21.77 5.87
C LYS A 156 -18.29 20.83 5.74
N LYS A 157 -18.22 19.81 6.58
CA LYS A 157 -17.18 18.78 6.48
C LYS A 157 -17.28 18.00 5.18
N TRP A 158 -18.49 17.68 4.77
CA TRP A 158 -18.72 17.03 3.48
C TRP A 158 -18.24 17.88 2.32
N GLY A 159 -18.57 19.18 2.29
CA GLY A 159 -18.10 20.11 1.28
C GLY A 159 -16.58 20.24 1.28
N ASP A 160 -15.93 20.33 2.46
CA ASP A 160 -14.48 20.39 2.59
C ASP A 160 -13.82 19.09 2.05
N PHE A 161 -14.38 17.94 2.36
CA PHE A 161 -13.90 16.64 1.84
C PHE A 161 -13.88 16.62 0.31
N LEU A 162 -14.97 17.02 -0.34
CA LEU A 162 -15.04 17.05 -1.81
C LEU A 162 -14.02 18.03 -2.43
N VAL A 163 -13.82 19.19 -1.78
CA VAL A 163 -12.77 20.14 -2.21
C VAL A 163 -11.38 19.55 -2.09
N LYS A 164 -11.09 18.86 -0.97
CA LYS A 164 -9.80 18.20 -0.76
C LYS A 164 -9.54 17.10 -1.79
N LEU A 165 -10.55 16.29 -2.13
CA LEU A 165 -10.45 15.27 -3.16
C LEU A 165 -10.01 15.87 -4.51
N ARG A 166 -10.63 16.99 -4.93
CA ARG A 166 -10.25 17.67 -6.18
C ARG A 166 -8.82 18.16 -6.13
N LYS A 167 -8.42 18.85 -5.05
CA LYS A 167 -7.06 19.35 -4.88
C LYS A 167 -6.01 18.24 -4.92
N VAL A 168 -6.28 17.09 -4.31
CA VAL A 168 -5.35 15.95 -4.37
C VAL A 168 -5.21 15.43 -5.79
N LYS A 169 -6.32 15.32 -6.53
CA LYS A 169 -6.26 14.91 -7.94
C LYS A 169 -5.45 15.88 -8.79
N ASP A 170 -5.61 17.19 -8.57
CA ASP A 170 -4.87 18.24 -9.28
C ASP A 170 -3.37 18.15 -8.96
N ILE A 171 -2.99 18.00 -7.68
CA ILE A 171 -1.58 17.83 -7.27
C ILE A 171 -0.95 16.60 -7.93
N LEU A 172 -1.67 15.47 -7.99
CA LEU A 172 -1.16 14.27 -8.65
C LEU A 172 -0.98 14.50 -10.17
N ALA A 173 -1.93 15.19 -10.81
CA ALA A 173 -1.86 15.51 -12.22
C ALA A 173 -0.71 16.48 -12.54
N ASP A 174 -0.48 17.50 -11.72
CA ASP A 174 0.64 18.42 -11.82
C ASP A 174 1.99 17.70 -11.70
N GLY A 175 2.05 16.65 -10.86
CA GLY A 175 3.19 15.74 -10.77
C GLY A 175 3.28 14.70 -11.89
N GLY A 176 2.46 14.81 -12.94
CA GLY A 176 2.46 13.88 -14.08
C GLY A 176 1.83 12.52 -13.79
N ILE A 177 1.19 12.32 -12.64
CA ILE A 177 0.60 11.05 -12.24
C ILE A 177 -0.85 10.98 -12.73
N GLN A 178 -1.14 9.97 -13.55
CA GLN A 178 -2.51 9.68 -13.93
C GLN A 178 -3.26 9.06 -12.75
N SER A 179 -4.38 9.65 -12.39
CA SER A 179 -5.20 9.18 -11.28
C SER A 179 -6.69 9.11 -11.68
N LYS A 180 -7.37 8.06 -11.22
CA LYS A 180 -8.79 7.86 -11.45
C LYS A 180 -9.48 7.53 -10.14
N TYR A 181 -10.52 8.28 -9.76
CA TYR A 181 -11.42 7.87 -8.68
C TYR A 181 -12.20 6.62 -9.09
N LEU A 182 -12.34 5.68 -8.18
CA LEU A 182 -13.17 4.52 -8.39
C LEU A 182 -14.65 4.92 -8.34
N ASN A 183 -15.45 4.35 -9.23
CA ASN A 183 -16.91 4.42 -9.16
C ASN A 183 -17.44 3.38 -8.13
N LYS A 184 -18.74 3.40 -7.84
CA LYS A 184 -19.36 2.52 -6.85
C LYS A 184 -19.08 1.03 -7.09
N LYS A 185 -19.14 0.58 -8.34
CA LYS A 185 -18.89 -0.82 -8.71
C LYS A 185 -17.42 -1.19 -8.51
N GLU A 186 -16.51 -0.35 -8.99
CA GLU A 186 -15.06 -0.55 -8.87
C GLU A 186 -14.62 -0.53 -7.39
N ALA A 187 -15.17 0.37 -6.57
CA ALA A 187 -14.87 0.47 -5.15
C ALA A 187 -15.37 -0.77 -4.39
N SER A 188 -16.59 -1.23 -4.67
CA SER A 188 -17.13 -2.46 -4.07
C SER A 188 -16.31 -3.67 -4.48
N GLU A 189 -15.93 -3.79 -5.75
CA GLU A 189 -15.08 -4.87 -6.24
C GLU A 189 -13.71 -4.85 -5.57
N TYR A 190 -13.10 -3.68 -5.38
CA TYR A 190 -11.82 -3.54 -4.70
C TYR A 190 -11.88 -4.01 -3.25
N VAL A 191 -12.92 -3.63 -2.50
CA VAL A 191 -13.15 -4.10 -1.13
C VAL A 191 -13.32 -5.62 -1.09
N ASP A 192 -14.11 -6.18 -2.01
CA ASP A 192 -14.33 -7.63 -2.10
C ASP A 192 -13.03 -8.38 -2.45
N ARG A 193 -12.17 -7.81 -3.32
CA ARG A 193 -10.84 -8.35 -3.66
C ARG A 193 -9.88 -8.34 -2.48
N ILE A 194 -9.86 -7.29 -1.68
CA ILE A 194 -9.09 -7.24 -0.42
C ILE A 194 -9.63 -8.32 0.54
N CYS A 195 -10.93 -8.43 0.67
CA CYS A 195 -11.56 -9.45 1.51
C CYS A 195 -11.18 -10.87 1.07
N ALA A 196 -11.17 -11.13 -0.23
CA ALA A 196 -10.77 -12.42 -0.80
C ALA A 196 -9.25 -12.60 -0.88
N MET A 197 -8.46 -11.54 -0.73
CA MET A 197 -7.02 -11.49 -1.06
C MET A 197 -6.72 -12.06 -2.45
N GLU A 198 -7.64 -11.84 -3.42
CA GLU A 198 -7.57 -12.37 -4.78
C GLU A 198 -7.63 -11.27 -5.82
N PHE A 199 -6.51 -11.02 -6.48
CA PHE A 199 -6.35 -9.99 -7.49
C PHE A 199 -5.94 -10.54 -8.86
N ALA A 200 -5.56 -11.84 -8.92
CA ALA A 200 -5.16 -12.48 -10.18
C ALA A 200 -6.36 -12.91 -11.02
N LYS A 201 -7.36 -13.52 -10.40
CA LYS A 201 -8.50 -14.12 -11.10
C LYS A 201 -9.63 -13.11 -11.30
N LYS A 202 -10.32 -13.18 -12.44
CA LYS A 202 -11.54 -12.40 -12.68
C LYS A 202 -12.67 -12.81 -11.72
N ASN A 203 -12.87 -14.11 -11.56
CA ASN A 203 -13.89 -14.68 -10.68
C ASN A 203 -13.25 -15.16 -9.39
N PHE A 204 -13.78 -14.73 -8.26
CA PHE A 204 -13.33 -15.13 -6.94
C PHE A 204 -14.53 -15.31 -6.01
N SER A 205 -14.36 -16.07 -4.95
CA SER A 205 -15.37 -16.27 -3.92
C SER A 205 -14.86 -15.80 -2.58
N LEU A 206 -15.76 -15.25 -1.77
CA LEU A 206 -15.47 -14.92 -0.39
C LEU A 206 -15.53 -16.19 0.45
N THR A 207 -14.52 -16.41 1.29
CA THR A 207 -14.41 -17.54 2.19
C THR A 207 -14.43 -17.08 3.65
N ASN A 208 -14.75 -17.99 4.57
CA ASN A 208 -14.71 -17.68 5.98
C ASN A 208 -13.25 -17.54 6.47
N PHE A 209 -13.04 -16.63 7.42
CA PHE A 209 -11.76 -16.45 8.08
C PHE A 209 -11.68 -17.29 9.35
N LYS A 210 -10.52 -17.86 9.58
CA LYS A 210 -10.15 -18.51 10.82
C LYS A 210 -8.98 -17.75 11.43
N ALA A 211 -9.26 -16.93 12.44
CA ALA A 211 -8.21 -16.24 13.16
C ALA A 211 -7.35 -17.27 13.92
N GLY A 212 -6.06 -17.21 13.71
CA GLY A 212 -5.04 -17.96 14.43
C GLY A 212 -4.10 -17.00 15.15
N GLU A 213 -3.23 -17.52 16.01
CA GLU A 213 -2.25 -16.70 16.75
C GLU A 213 -1.16 -16.15 15.83
N ASP A 214 -0.73 -16.90 14.83
CA ASP A 214 0.40 -16.57 13.94
C ASP A 214 -0.05 -16.17 12.52
N HIS A 215 -1.22 -16.61 12.09
CA HIS A 215 -1.75 -16.33 10.76
C HIS A 215 -3.27 -16.43 10.72
N ILE A 216 -3.87 -15.88 9.68
CA ILE A 216 -5.30 -15.98 9.41
C ILE A 216 -5.50 -17.00 8.29
N GLY A 217 -6.27 -18.05 8.56
CA GLY A 217 -6.69 -19.02 7.55
C GLY A 217 -7.90 -18.52 6.76
N MET A 218 -7.93 -18.75 5.44
CA MET A 218 -9.03 -18.36 4.57
C MET A 218 -9.20 -19.38 3.43
N GLY A 219 -10.05 -20.40 3.66
CA GLY A 219 -10.25 -21.45 2.68
C GLY A 219 -8.96 -22.22 2.36
N ASP A 220 -8.57 -22.19 1.09
CA ASP A 220 -7.34 -22.82 0.55
C ASP A 220 -6.09 -21.95 0.71
N ARG A 221 -6.19 -20.83 1.40
CA ARG A 221 -5.11 -19.85 1.59
C ARG A 221 -4.93 -19.49 3.05
N LYS A 222 -3.78 -18.92 3.35
CA LYS A 222 -3.48 -18.33 4.64
C LYS A 222 -2.72 -17.02 4.45
N MET A 223 -2.92 -16.09 5.36
CA MET A 223 -2.23 -14.80 5.35
C MET A 223 -1.59 -14.50 6.68
N LYS A 224 -0.48 -13.78 6.64
CA LYS A 224 0.23 -13.25 7.80
C LYS A 224 0.52 -11.77 7.58
N ILE A 225 0.41 -10.99 8.63
CA ILE A 225 0.65 -9.56 8.59
C ILE A 225 1.94 -9.26 9.33
N PHE A 226 2.80 -8.48 8.71
CA PHE A 226 4.05 -8.00 9.26
C PHE A 226 3.98 -6.48 9.39
N SER A 227 4.14 -5.96 10.60
CA SER A 227 4.14 -4.51 10.85
C SER A 227 5.57 -3.98 11.00
N LEU A 228 5.79 -2.72 10.64
CA LEU A 228 7.03 -1.99 10.96
C LEU A 228 6.99 -1.38 12.38
N VAL A 229 5.87 -1.53 13.08
CA VAL A 229 5.67 -1.05 14.45
C VAL A 229 5.44 -2.25 15.34
N ASP A 230 6.18 -2.34 16.43
CA ASP A 230 5.97 -3.32 17.50
C ASP A 230 5.59 -2.59 18.79
N VAL A 231 4.87 -3.29 19.67
CA VAL A 231 4.42 -2.78 20.99
C VAL A 231 5.57 -2.18 21.80
N ASP A 232 6.74 -2.81 21.74
CA ASP A 232 7.89 -2.44 22.58
C ASP A 232 8.94 -1.59 21.86
N SER A 233 8.90 -1.51 20.52
CA SER A 233 9.93 -0.80 19.76
C SER A 233 9.52 -0.42 18.34
N ILE A 234 10.10 0.67 17.85
CA ILE A 234 10.10 1.06 16.46
C ILE A 234 11.50 0.77 15.92
N GLY A 235 11.60 -0.29 15.11
CA GLY A 235 12.87 -0.71 14.53
C GLY A 235 13.17 -0.03 13.21
N LEU A 236 13.26 1.30 13.18
CA LEU A 236 13.59 2.07 12.00
C LEU A 236 15.01 2.66 12.08
N PRO A 237 15.74 2.80 10.95
CA PRO A 237 17.04 3.44 10.94
C PRO A 237 16.92 4.94 11.27
N ARG A 238 17.97 5.50 11.88
CA ARG A 238 18.00 6.92 12.25
C ARG A 238 17.86 7.87 11.06
N LEU A 239 18.32 7.45 9.89
CA LEU A 239 18.18 8.18 8.63
C LEU A 239 17.50 7.28 7.60
N VAL A 240 16.39 7.73 7.07
CA VAL A 240 15.63 7.01 6.04
C VAL A 240 15.76 7.77 4.71
N ARG A 241 16.06 7.03 3.63
CA ARG A 241 16.07 7.54 2.26
C ARG A 241 14.95 6.87 1.47
N PRO A 242 14.43 7.52 0.41
CA PRO A 242 13.35 6.94 -0.38
C PRO A 242 13.80 5.78 -1.28
N TYR A 243 15.08 5.50 -1.34
CA TYR A 243 15.70 4.42 -2.11
C TYR A 243 16.82 3.75 -1.32
N THR A 244 17.22 2.57 -1.77
CA THR A 244 18.41 1.85 -1.33
C THR A 244 19.20 1.38 -2.54
N ASP A 245 20.48 1.15 -2.36
CA ASP A 245 21.35 0.68 -3.43
C ASP A 245 21.48 -0.83 -3.40
N ILE A 246 21.28 -1.47 -4.56
CA ILE A 246 21.61 -2.87 -4.77
C ILE A 246 22.81 -3.00 -5.71
N THR A 247 23.72 -3.94 -5.42
CA THR A 247 24.87 -4.23 -6.26
C THR A 247 24.63 -5.50 -7.04
N VAL A 248 24.70 -5.40 -8.38
CA VAL A 248 24.58 -6.54 -9.29
C VAL A 248 25.76 -6.50 -10.25
N ASN A 249 26.57 -7.53 -10.28
CA ASN A 249 27.74 -7.64 -11.16
C ASN A 249 28.66 -6.39 -11.12
N ASN A 250 29.01 -5.94 -9.93
CA ASN A 250 29.84 -4.75 -9.67
C ASN A 250 29.21 -3.40 -10.13
N ALA A 251 27.98 -3.38 -10.56
CA ALA A 251 27.21 -2.15 -10.82
C ALA A 251 26.23 -1.87 -9.68
N THR A 252 26.24 -0.66 -9.16
CA THR A 252 25.31 -0.21 -8.14
C THR A 252 24.09 0.44 -8.79
N MET A 253 22.91 0.10 -8.34
CA MET A 253 21.65 0.58 -8.89
C MET A 253 20.69 0.95 -7.75
N PRO A 254 20.06 2.13 -7.80
CA PRO A 254 19.01 2.49 -6.85
C PRO A 254 17.74 1.69 -7.12
N VAL A 255 17.11 1.27 -6.03
CA VAL A 255 15.78 0.64 -6.01
C VAL A 255 14.99 1.22 -4.85
N ASP A 256 13.69 1.10 -4.88
CA ASP A 256 12.84 1.54 -3.75
C ASP A 256 13.32 0.93 -2.44
N LEU A 257 13.28 1.71 -1.36
CA LEU A 257 13.64 1.23 -0.02
C LEU A 257 12.85 -0.02 0.35
N MET A 258 11.58 -0.07 -0.03
CA MET A 258 10.64 -1.17 0.25
C MET A 258 10.59 -2.23 -0.86
N SER A 259 11.53 -2.22 -1.81
CA SER A 259 11.55 -3.15 -2.97
C SER A 259 11.47 -4.63 -2.61
N HIS A 260 11.87 -5.00 -1.39
CA HIS A 260 11.81 -6.39 -0.90
C HIS A 260 10.38 -6.95 -0.80
N VAL A 261 9.36 -6.09 -0.70
CA VAL A 261 7.93 -6.49 -0.66
C VAL A 261 7.48 -7.14 -1.97
N THR A 262 8.17 -6.85 -3.08
CA THR A 262 7.78 -7.33 -4.41
C THR A 262 8.13 -8.78 -4.69
N LYS A 263 9.03 -9.37 -3.90
CA LYS A 263 9.64 -10.69 -4.16
C LYS A 263 9.61 -11.60 -2.93
N ILE A 264 8.40 -11.86 -2.42
CA ILE A 264 8.22 -12.75 -1.27
C ILE A 264 7.96 -14.18 -1.76
N PRO A 265 8.78 -15.18 -1.38
CA PRO A 265 8.62 -16.55 -1.84
C PRO A 265 7.30 -17.16 -1.41
N GLY A 266 6.65 -17.85 -2.33
CA GLY A 266 5.39 -18.54 -2.07
C GLY A 266 4.18 -17.62 -1.94
N ALA A 267 4.35 -16.30 -1.89
CA ALA A 267 3.23 -15.37 -1.85
C ALA A 267 2.50 -15.35 -3.19
N SER A 268 1.18 -15.48 -3.15
CA SER A 268 0.27 -15.26 -4.28
C SER A 268 -0.12 -13.79 -4.41
N THR A 269 -0.35 -13.15 -3.27
CA THR A 269 -0.69 -11.73 -3.18
C THR A 269 -0.01 -11.11 -1.97
N VAL A 270 0.53 -9.92 -2.15
CA VAL A 270 1.07 -9.10 -1.06
C VAL A 270 0.41 -7.73 -1.14
N VAL A 271 -0.13 -7.25 -0.03
CA VAL A 271 -0.66 -5.88 0.08
C VAL A 271 0.23 -5.11 1.05
N TYR A 272 0.91 -4.09 0.54
CA TYR A 272 1.67 -3.17 1.38
C TYR A 272 0.80 -1.96 1.74
N ASN A 273 0.38 -1.90 3.00
CA ASN A 273 -0.43 -0.81 3.54
C ASN A 273 0.48 0.26 4.13
N GLN A 274 0.21 1.50 3.77
CA GLN A 274 0.98 2.69 4.14
C GLN A 274 -0.01 3.77 4.57
N ILE A 275 -0.14 3.99 5.87
CA ILE A 275 -1.15 4.87 6.43
C ILE A 275 -0.46 6.04 7.13
N ILE A 276 -0.81 7.24 6.73
CA ILE A 276 -0.31 8.50 7.31
C ILE A 276 -1.48 9.26 7.90
N TYR A 277 -1.49 9.42 9.21
CA TYR A 277 -2.47 10.22 9.93
C TYR A 277 -1.93 11.61 10.18
N ILE A 278 -2.75 12.62 9.96
CA ILE A 278 -2.37 14.02 10.09
C ILE A 278 -2.98 14.60 11.37
N PRO A 279 -2.17 14.68 12.46
CA PRO A 279 -2.66 15.16 13.75
C PRO A 279 -2.72 16.68 13.80
N ASN A 280 -3.30 17.21 14.89
CA ASN A 280 -3.20 18.61 15.21
C ASN A 280 -1.76 18.99 15.58
N GLN A 281 -1.09 19.75 14.72
CA GLN A 281 0.33 20.10 14.86
C GLN A 281 0.64 20.83 16.18
N ARG A 282 -0.24 21.73 16.61
CA ARG A 282 -0.04 22.49 17.86
C ARG A 282 -0.10 21.57 19.09
N LYS A 283 -1.04 20.63 19.08
CA LYS A 283 -1.21 19.65 20.16
C LYS A 283 0.03 18.74 20.26
N GLU A 284 0.54 18.25 19.12
CA GLU A 284 1.72 17.37 19.11
C GLU A 284 2.99 18.11 19.51
N LEU A 285 3.20 19.33 19.06
CA LEU A 285 4.33 20.15 19.48
C LEU A 285 4.30 20.44 21.00
N ALA A 286 3.13 20.74 21.55
CA ALA A 286 2.95 20.93 22.98
C ALA A 286 3.23 19.62 23.77
N ALA A 287 2.82 18.47 23.24
CA ALA A 287 3.10 17.18 23.84
C ALA A 287 4.60 16.85 23.82
N LEU A 288 5.31 17.13 22.71
CA LEU A 288 6.77 16.99 22.62
C LEU A 288 7.48 17.92 23.61
N GLU A 289 7.05 19.17 23.73
CA GLU A 289 7.62 20.12 24.71
C GLU A 289 7.44 19.61 26.14
N LYS A 290 6.24 19.13 26.48
CA LYS A 290 5.98 18.52 27.79
C LYS A 290 6.86 17.29 28.04
N LYS A 291 7.04 16.44 27.01
CA LYS A 291 7.92 15.25 27.08
C LYS A 291 9.37 15.66 27.30
N LYS A 292 9.88 16.66 26.56
CA LYS A 292 11.21 17.22 26.70
C LYS A 292 11.46 17.72 28.14
N ASN A 293 10.53 18.52 28.70
CA ASN A 293 10.65 19.07 30.06
C ASN A 293 10.63 17.96 31.11
N ARG A 294 9.85 16.88 30.91
CA ARG A 294 9.85 15.72 31.82
C ARG A 294 11.18 14.97 31.79
N HIS A 295 11.80 14.77 30.63
CA HIS A 295 13.12 14.15 30.52
C HIS A 295 14.21 15.06 31.14
N ALA A 296 14.12 16.38 30.93
CA ALA A 296 15.06 17.34 31.49
C ALA A 296 15.02 17.41 33.05
N SER A 297 13.86 17.14 33.66
CA SER A 297 13.70 17.13 35.12
C SER A 297 14.35 15.92 35.81
N MET A 298 14.68 14.86 35.05
CA MET A 298 15.32 13.63 35.58
C MET A 298 16.58 13.32 34.75
N PRO A 299 17.66 14.08 34.89
CA PRO A 299 18.84 13.98 34.04
C PRO A 299 19.57 12.65 34.26
N ASN A 300 19.61 11.82 33.25
CA ASN A 300 20.47 10.67 33.08
C ASN A 300 20.92 10.62 31.59
N PRO A 301 21.93 9.81 31.22
CA PRO A 301 22.42 9.79 29.85
C PRO A 301 21.33 9.59 28.78
N SER A 302 20.39 8.68 29.01
CA SER A 302 19.29 8.41 28.08
C SER A 302 18.31 9.58 27.98
N ASN A 303 17.99 10.23 29.10
CA ASN A 303 17.09 11.39 29.10
C ASN A 303 17.75 12.61 28.46
N LEU A 304 19.05 12.81 28.62
CA LEU A 304 19.78 13.89 27.96
C LEU A 304 19.75 13.72 26.43
N ILE A 305 19.96 12.50 25.92
CA ILE A 305 19.85 12.19 24.52
C ILE A 305 18.40 12.45 24.01
N ALA A 306 17.39 12.02 24.76
CA ALA A 306 16.00 12.26 24.40
C ALA A 306 15.64 13.75 24.34
N VAL A 307 16.18 14.58 25.25
CA VAL A 307 16.02 16.04 25.23
C VAL A 307 16.63 16.63 23.96
N GLU A 308 17.85 16.21 23.61
CA GLU A 308 18.56 16.69 22.41
C GLU A 308 17.83 16.28 21.12
N ASP A 309 17.38 15.03 21.01
CA ASP A 309 16.63 14.52 19.86
C ASP A 309 15.32 15.29 19.68
N ILE A 310 14.54 15.51 20.74
CA ILE A 310 13.30 16.31 20.68
C ILE A 310 13.59 17.73 20.22
N LYS A 311 14.67 18.34 20.72
CA LYS A 311 15.08 19.70 20.35
C LYS A 311 15.45 19.77 18.86
N GLN A 312 16.20 18.80 18.36
CA GLN A 312 16.54 18.71 16.93
C GLN A 312 15.28 18.61 16.06
N VAL A 313 14.30 17.78 16.43
CA VAL A 313 13.02 17.67 15.72
C VAL A 313 12.27 19.00 15.72
N GLN A 314 12.20 19.69 16.88
CA GLN A 314 11.55 21.01 16.98
C GLN A 314 12.26 22.06 16.11
N ASP A 315 13.58 22.07 16.08
CA ASP A 315 14.39 22.99 15.25
C ASP A 315 14.16 22.73 13.75
N ILE A 316 14.11 21.46 13.32
CA ILE A 316 13.82 21.09 11.92
C ILE A 316 12.40 21.57 11.52
N ILE A 317 11.41 21.34 12.37
CA ILE A 317 10.03 21.79 12.11
C ILE A 317 9.97 23.31 11.97
N ALA A 318 10.65 24.04 12.86
CA ALA A 318 10.64 25.49 12.84
C ALA A 318 11.37 26.10 11.64
N ARG A 319 12.49 25.52 11.19
CA ARG A 319 13.32 26.04 10.10
C ARG A 319 12.79 25.63 8.73
N GLU A 320 12.34 24.39 8.60
CA GLU A 320 12.00 23.78 7.30
C GLU A 320 10.47 23.64 7.09
N ASN A 321 9.67 24.12 8.03
CA ASN A 321 8.21 24.05 7.98
C ASN A 321 7.69 22.62 7.72
N LYS A 322 8.38 21.62 8.30
CA LYS A 322 7.97 20.22 8.23
C LYS A 322 6.80 19.93 9.17
N MET A 323 6.04 18.89 8.84
CA MET A 323 4.87 18.47 9.63
C MET A 323 5.19 17.20 10.41
N LEU A 324 4.59 17.09 11.60
CA LEU A 324 4.50 15.84 12.33
C LEU A 324 3.33 15.02 11.78
N VAL A 325 3.55 13.73 11.62
CA VAL A 325 2.55 12.76 11.21
C VAL A 325 2.67 11.48 12.03
N TYR A 326 1.57 10.75 12.17
CA TYR A 326 1.63 9.38 12.64
C TYR A 326 1.64 8.45 11.44
N GLY A 327 2.57 7.50 11.44
CA GLY A 327 2.69 6.47 10.42
C GLY A 327 2.25 5.10 10.93
N HIS A 328 1.65 4.31 10.07
CA HIS A 328 1.49 2.87 10.21
C HIS A 328 1.82 2.20 8.89
N PHE A 329 2.66 1.18 8.93
CA PHE A 329 3.08 0.43 7.75
C PHE A 329 3.02 -1.06 8.04
N ASN A 330 2.29 -1.80 7.25
CA ASN A 330 2.24 -3.25 7.36
C ASN A 330 2.17 -3.94 5.99
N MET A 331 2.59 -5.20 5.96
CA MET A 331 2.55 -6.06 4.79
C MET A 331 1.63 -7.24 5.07
N ILE A 332 0.57 -7.39 4.29
CA ILE A 332 -0.30 -8.56 4.32
C ILE A 332 0.22 -9.52 3.26
N VAL A 333 0.77 -10.65 3.69
CA VAL A 333 1.34 -11.68 2.81
C VAL A 333 0.38 -12.86 2.76
N CYS A 334 -0.23 -13.10 1.59
CA CYS A 334 -1.15 -14.20 1.34
C CYS A 334 -0.45 -15.31 0.55
N CYS A 335 -0.53 -16.54 1.05
CA CYS A 335 0.06 -17.73 0.45
C CYS A 335 -0.97 -18.86 0.35
N PRO A 336 -0.76 -19.87 -0.51
CA PRO A 336 -1.49 -21.14 -0.45
C PRO A 336 -1.40 -21.78 0.94
N ALA A 337 -2.43 -22.52 1.35
CA ALA A 337 -2.53 -23.05 2.71
C ALA A 337 -1.42 -24.07 3.08
N ASP A 338 -0.86 -24.75 2.08
CA ASP A 338 0.26 -25.70 2.21
C ASP A 338 1.63 -25.03 2.34
N THR A 339 1.75 -23.73 2.05
CA THR A 339 3.02 -22.99 2.12
C THR A 339 3.53 -22.91 3.56
N ASP A 340 4.80 -23.24 3.76
CA ASP A 340 5.48 -22.99 5.04
C ASP A 340 5.74 -21.49 5.23
N MET A 341 5.02 -20.85 6.18
CA MET A 341 5.11 -19.41 6.45
C MET A 341 6.45 -18.98 7.07
N GLN A 342 7.28 -19.92 7.52
CA GLN A 342 8.61 -19.58 8.02
C GLN A 342 9.54 -19.07 6.91
N LYS A 343 9.39 -19.61 5.69
CA LYS A 343 10.22 -19.17 4.54
C LYS A 343 10.00 -17.69 4.18
N PRO A 344 8.77 -17.21 3.91
CA PRO A 344 8.55 -15.79 3.67
C PRO A 344 8.90 -14.92 4.90
N THR A 345 8.65 -15.40 6.12
CA THR A 345 9.01 -14.68 7.36
C THR A 345 10.50 -14.43 7.45
N ASN A 346 11.31 -15.51 7.34
CA ASN A 346 12.77 -15.43 7.45
C ASN A 346 13.37 -14.55 6.33
N GLN A 347 12.83 -14.66 5.12
CA GLN A 347 13.32 -13.84 4.00
C GLN A 347 13.02 -12.36 4.20
N LEU A 348 11.79 -12.00 4.59
CA LEU A 348 11.43 -10.62 4.88
C LEU A 348 12.31 -10.06 6.00
N GLU A 349 12.42 -10.78 7.11
CA GLU A 349 13.27 -10.37 8.22
C GLU A 349 14.70 -10.10 7.80
N ASN A 350 15.32 -11.06 7.09
CA ASN A 350 16.69 -10.91 6.61
C ASN A 350 16.86 -9.74 5.63
N ALA A 351 15.87 -9.53 4.76
CA ALA A 351 15.90 -8.45 3.78
C ALA A 351 15.78 -7.07 4.44
N PHE A 352 14.84 -6.92 5.37
CA PHE A 352 14.64 -5.66 6.08
C PHE A 352 15.73 -5.34 7.10
N ASN A 353 16.26 -6.35 7.79
CA ASN A 353 17.40 -6.16 8.70
C ASN A 353 18.65 -5.61 7.98
N LYS A 354 18.87 -5.97 6.71
CA LYS A 354 19.99 -5.42 5.91
C LYS A 354 19.89 -3.91 5.68
N ILE A 355 18.69 -3.38 5.65
CA ILE A 355 18.45 -1.93 5.50
C ILE A 355 18.16 -1.25 6.83
N GLY A 356 18.35 -1.95 7.96
CA GLY A 356 18.19 -1.41 9.31
C GLY A 356 16.73 -1.27 9.75
N ILE A 357 15.80 -1.96 9.08
CA ILE A 357 14.38 -2.00 9.47
C ILE A 357 14.08 -3.34 10.14
N HIS A 358 13.52 -3.29 11.34
CA HIS A 358 13.07 -4.49 12.04
C HIS A 358 11.55 -4.63 11.89
N ILE A 359 11.11 -5.75 11.29
CA ILE A 359 9.69 -6.04 11.15
C ILE A 359 9.18 -6.80 12.38
N SER A 360 7.97 -6.47 12.83
CA SER A 360 7.30 -7.22 13.90
C SER A 360 6.86 -8.58 13.40
N LYS A 361 7.30 -9.65 14.07
CA LYS A 361 6.86 -11.03 13.84
C LYS A 361 5.73 -11.45 14.77
N ARG A 362 5.52 -10.68 15.85
CA ARG A 362 4.57 -11.00 16.94
C ARG A 362 3.31 -10.17 16.80
N CYS A 363 2.65 -10.31 15.67
CA CYS A 363 1.37 -9.64 15.51
C CYS A 363 0.24 -10.54 16.03
N TYR A 364 0.01 -10.53 17.33
CA TYR A 364 -1.11 -11.27 17.96
C TYR A 364 -2.48 -10.72 17.53
N ASN A 365 -2.54 -9.46 17.12
CA ASN A 365 -3.72 -8.77 16.63
C ASN A 365 -3.89 -8.85 15.09
N GLN A 366 -3.50 -9.96 14.48
CA GLN A 366 -3.53 -10.18 13.02
C GLN A 366 -4.88 -9.80 12.39
N MET A 367 -5.99 -10.23 13.00
CA MET A 367 -7.32 -9.96 12.48
C MET A 367 -7.69 -8.47 12.60
N GLU A 368 -7.31 -7.81 13.67
CA GLU A 368 -7.52 -6.38 13.89
C GLU A 368 -6.76 -5.56 12.85
N LEU A 369 -5.47 -5.87 12.65
CA LEU A 369 -4.64 -5.23 11.63
C LEU A 369 -5.22 -5.44 10.21
N PHE A 370 -5.74 -6.64 9.92
CA PHE A 370 -6.36 -6.92 8.65
C PHE A 370 -7.62 -6.07 8.42
N VAL A 371 -8.52 -6.02 9.40
CA VAL A 371 -9.75 -5.23 9.34
C VAL A 371 -9.44 -3.74 9.19
N ASN A 372 -8.46 -3.23 9.91
CA ASN A 372 -8.06 -1.83 9.87
C ASN A 372 -7.26 -1.46 8.62
N SER A 373 -6.82 -2.46 7.84
CA SER A 373 -6.21 -2.26 6.51
C SER A 373 -7.23 -2.10 5.39
N PHE A 374 -8.53 -2.21 5.65
CA PHE A 374 -9.55 -1.94 4.64
C PHE A 374 -9.65 -0.44 4.34
N PRO A 375 -9.92 -0.05 3.07
CA PRO A 375 -10.05 1.35 2.69
C PRO A 375 -11.03 2.11 3.58
N GLY A 376 -10.60 3.23 4.16
CA GLY A 376 -11.43 4.06 5.02
C GLY A 376 -11.55 3.61 6.48
N ASN A 377 -11.12 2.39 6.84
CA ASN A 377 -11.27 1.88 8.21
C ASN A 377 -10.02 2.08 9.09
N CYS A 378 -9.06 2.86 8.63
CA CYS A 378 -7.75 3.01 9.29
C CYS A 378 -7.80 3.74 10.63
N PHE A 379 -8.83 4.56 10.91
CA PHE A 379 -8.94 5.29 12.19
C PHE A 379 -9.33 4.41 13.38
N GLU A 380 -9.80 3.18 13.15
CA GLU A 380 -10.03 2.19 14.21
C GLU A 380 -8.74 1.53 14.72
N MET A 381 -7.59 1.78 14.08
CA MET A 381 -6.28 1.27 14.50
C MET A 381 -5.82 1.92 15.80
N ASN A 382 -5.24 1.13 16.70
CA ASN A 382 -4.81 1.60 18.00
C ASN A 382 -3.74 2.69 17.88
N GLU A 383 -3.95 3.84 18.52
CA GLU A 383 -3.05 4.99 18.45
C GLU A 383 -1.76 4.77 19.23
N GLU A 384 -1.80 4.02 20.32
CA GLU A 384 -0.68 3.84 21.23
C GLU A 384 0.32 2.79 20.73
N TYR A 385 -0.20 1.69 20.14
CA TYR A 385 0.63 0.52 19.80
C TYR A 385 0.93 0.37 18.31
N ASP A 386 0.03 0.86 17.46
CA ASP A 386 0.13 0.63 16.02
C ASP A 386 0.60 1.85 15.21
N ARG A 387 0.72 3.02 15.87
CA ARG A 387 1.12 4.26 15.20
C ARG A 387 2.40 4.81 15.81
N PHE A 388 3.29 5.34 14.99
CA PHE A 388 4.49 6.03 15.45
C PHE A 388 4.56 7.47 14.93
N LEU A 389 5.01 8.38 15.78
CA LEU A 389 5.18 9.79 15.45
C LEU A 389 6.49 10.01 14.71
N THR A 390 6.42 10.68 13.56
CA THR A 390 7.61 11.02 12.75
C THR A 390 7.39 12.29 11.94
N LEU A 391 8.43 12.74 11.23
CA LEU A 391 8.31 13.83 10.25
C LEU A 391 7.66 13.33 8.94
N SER A 392 6.91 14.18 8.29
CA SER A 392 6.19 13.83 7.04
C SER A 392 7.09 13.29 5.95
N ASP A 393 8.23 13.93 5.71
CA ASP A 393 9.20 13.50 4.70
C ASP A 393 9.85 12.15 5.02
N ALA A 394 10.15 11.86 6.28
CA ALA A 394 10.65 10.56 6.70
C ALA A 394 9.59 9.45 6.48
N ALA A 395 8.33 9.74 6.79
CA ALA A 395 7.23 8.82 6.51
C ALA A 395 7.07 8.54 5.01
N MET A 396 7.19 9.57 4.17
CA MET A 396 7.11 9.41 2.70
C MET A 396 8.26 8.57 2.14
N CYS A 397 9.41 8.50 2.79
CA CYS A 397 10.51 7.62 2.38
C CYS A 397 10.11 6.13 2.48
N LEU A 398 9.25 5.76 3.43
CA LEU A 398 8.76 4.40 3.60
C LEU A 398 7.63 4.02 2.62
N MET A 399 7.06 4.98 1.91
CA MET A 399 6.06 4.70 0.88
C MET A 399 6.69 4.11 -0.36
N TYR A 400 6.09 3.05 -0.92
CA TYR A 400 6.55 2.40 -2.14
C TYR A 400 6.28 3.27 -3.36
N LYS A 401 7.24 3.35 -4.31
CA LYS A 401 7.24 4.36 -5.39
C LYS A 401 7.35 3.77 -6.79
N GLU A 402 7.71 2.50 -6.90
CA GLU A 402 8.00 1.90 -8.20
C GLU A 402 6.75 1.29 -8.85
N HIS A 403 6.77 1.26 -10.17
CA HIS A 403 5.88 0.41 -10.96
C HIS A 403 6.69 -0.56 -11.81
N MET A 404 6.08 -1.72 -12.12
CA MET A 404 6.66 -2.68 -13.05
C MET A 404 6.52 -2.15 -14.47
N LYS A 405 7.53 -2.37 -15.32
CA LYS A 405 7.42 -1.99 -16.74
C LYS A 405 6.22 -2.70 -17.37
N ARG A 406 5.39 -1.93 -18.06
CA ARG A 406 4.22 -2.41 -18.80
C ARG A 406 4.47 -2.39 -20.30
N SER A 407 3.75 -3.23 -21.01
CA SER A 407 3.73 -3.18 -22.48
C SER A 407 3.13 -1.86 -22.94
N GLU A 408 3.77 -1.22 -23.89
CA GLU A 408 3.30 -0.02 -24.56
C GLU A 408 2.26 -0.40 -25.64
N ASP A 409 1.18 0.35 -25.72
CA ASP A 409 0.18 0.16 -26.76
C ASP A 409 0.56 0.98 -28.01
N SER A 410 1.21 0.32 -28.96
CA SER A 410 1.66 0.93 -30.21
C SER A 410 1.62 -0.08 -31.36
N PRO A 411 1.31 0.36 -32.59
CA PRO A 411 1.41 -0.50 -33.76
C PRO A 411 2.86 -0.88 -34.12
N LEU A 412 3.84 -0.11 -33.65
CA LEU A 412 5.28 -0.35 -33.91
C LEU A 412 6.00 -0.99 -32.74
N LYS A 413 5.27 -1.66 -31.85
CA LYS A 413 5.83 -2.32 -30.69
C LYS A 413 6.72 -3.51 -31.05
N VAL A 414 7.87 -3.58 -30.37
CA VAL A 414 8.81 -4.71 -30.42
C VAL A 414 8.84 -5.36 -29.05
N TYR A 415 8.80 -6.68 -28.99
CA TYR A 415 8.82 -7.40 -27.73
C TYR A 415 10.23 -7.66 -27.26
N TYR A 416 10.48 -7.30 -26.01
CA TYR A 416 11.69 -7.60 -25.23
C TYR A 416 11.31 -8.45 -24.03
N THR A 417 12.27 -9.09 -23.43
CA THR A 417 12.09 -9.78 -22.16
C THR A 417 12.46 -8.85 -21.02
N ASP A 418 11.56 -8.65 -20.09
CA ASP A 418 11.83 -7.88 -18.87
C ASP A 418 12.71 -8.66 -17.88
N ARG A 419 13.00 -8.05 -16.73
CA ARG A 419 13.80 -8.69 -15.67
C ARG A 419 13.07 -9.82 -14.93
N GLN A 420 11.78 -9.95 -15.09
CA GLN A 420 10.99 -11.07 -14.59
C GLN A 420 10.96 -12.24 -15.58
N GLY A 421 11.49 -12.04 -16.77
CA GLY A 421 11.57 -13.05 -17.83
C GLY A 421 10.28 -13.18 -18.63
N VAL A 422 9.44 -12.16 -18.66
CA VAL A 422 8.22 -12.12 -19.47
C VAL A 422 8.31 -11.09 -20.59
N PRO A 423 7.57 -11.26 -21.71
CA PRO A 423 7.54 -10.29 -22.78
C PRO A 423 6.99 -8.94 -22.35
N VAL A 424 7.67 -7.88 -22.73
CA VAL A 424 7.23 -6.49 -22.60
C VAL A 424 7.36 -5.82 -23.97
N ALA A 425 6.27 -5.24 -24.45
CA ALA A 425 6.26 -4.51 -25.71
C ALA A 425 6.77 -3.10 -25.49
N ILE A 426 7.69 -2.67 -26.34
CA ILE A 426 8.28 -1.32 -26.32
C ILE A 426 8.16 -0.74 -27.74
N ASP A 427 7.68 0.48 -27.87
CA ASP A 427 7.71 1.23 -29.11
C ASP A 427 9.10 1.86 -29.29
N ILE A 428 9.88 1.33 -30.22
CA ILE A 428 11.22 1.82 -30.52
C ILE A 428 11.22 3.23 -31.14
N THR A 429 10.09 3.74 -31.59
CA THR A 429 9.96 5.10 -32.13
C THR A 429 9.77 6.14 -31.03
N GLY A 430 9.76 5.73 -29.76
CA GLY A 430 9.59 6.60 -28.62
C GLY A 430 8.19 7.21 -28.51
N LYS A 431 7.17 6.47 -28.91
CA LYS A 431 5.76 6.85 -28.78
C LYS A 431 5.01 5.85 -27.91
N GLU A 432 4.07 6.34 -27.14
CA GLU A 432 3.08 5.53 -26.45
C GLU A 432 1.70 6.01 -26.93
N GLY A 433 1.09 5.25 -27.82
CA GLY A 433 -0.13 5.67 -28.53
C GLY A 433 0.11 6.96 -29.31
N LYS A 434 -0.55 8.06 -28.87
CA LYS A 434 -0.36 9.41 -29.45
C LYS A 434 0.69 10.25 -28.72
N LYS A 435 1.16 9.80 -27.55
CA LYS A 435 2.11 10.53 -26.71
C LYS A 435 3.53 10.28 -27.22
N LYS A 436 4.28 11.35 -27.41
CA LYS A 436 5.70 11.29 -27.75
C LYS A 436 6.51 11.22 -26.45
N LEU A 437 7.27 10.14 -26.25
CA LEU A 437 8.10 9.90 -25.08
C LEU A 437 9.55 10.40 -25.27
N THR A 438 9.97 10.59 -26.54
CA THR A 438 11.30 11.05 -26.89
C THR A 438 11.25 12.19 -27.89
N ASP A 439 12.26 13.08 -27.92
CA ASP A 439 12.31 14.21 -28.84
C ASP A 439 12.57 13.79 -30.29
N ASN A 440 13.25 12.66 -30.47
CA ASN A 440 13.51 12.10 -31.81
C ASN A 440 13.39 10.56 -31.79
N ALA A 441 13.31 9.98 -32.99
CA ALA A 441 13.18 8.53 -33.18
C ALA A 441 14.56 7.85 -33.42
N ASN A 442 15.66 8.52 -33.18
CA ASN A 442 17.00 7.94 -33.32
C ASN A 442 17.26 6.98 -32.16
N PHE A 443 17.77 5.81 -32.45
CA PHE A 443 18.20 4.87 -31.43
C PHE A 443 19.60 4.35 -31.70
N PHE A 444 20.25 3.91 -30.65
CA PHE A 444 21.63 3.46 -30.71
C PHE A 444 21.75 2.08 -30.06
N CYS A 445 22.32 1.11 -30.77
CA CYS A 445 22.48 -0.25 -30.30
C CYS A 445 23.96 -0.55 -29.99
N LEU A 446 24.30 -0.66 -28.73
CA LEU A 446 25.64 -1.01 -28.24
C LEU A 446 25.68 -2.41 -27.64
N GLY A 447 26.81 -3.07 -27.86
CA GLY A 447 27.09 -4.36 -27.22
C GLY A 447 28.42 -4.94 -27.71
N PRO A 448 29.05 -5.85 -26.96
CA PRO A 448 30.27 -6.53 -27.38
C PRO A 448 30.05 -7.43 -28.60
N SER A 449 31.11 -7.93 -29.20
CA SER A 449 31.01 -8.91 -30.29
C SER A 449 30.26 -10.15 -29.81
N GLY A 450 29.39 -10.71 -30.65
CA GLY A 450 28.59 -11.89 -30.30
C GLY A 450 27.35 -11.61 -29.43
N SER A 451 27.08 -10.37 -29.01
CA SER A 451 25.95 -10.03 -28.15
C SER A 451 24.56 -10.01 -28.82
N GLY A 452 24.47 -10.39 -30.09
CA GLY A 452 23.21 -10.42 -30.83
C GLY A 452 22.75 -9.11 -31.44
N LYS A 453 23.61 -8.07 -31.52
CA LYS A 453 23.25 -6.75 -32.09
C LYS A 453 22.60 -6.85 -33.48
N SER A 454 23.22 -7.61 -34.40
CA SER A 454 22.71 -7.76 -35.77
C SER A 454 21.37 -8.47 -35.77
N PHE A 455 21.18 -9.50 -34.95
CA PHE A 455 19.89 -10.19 -34.82
C PHE A 455 18.81 -9.25 -34.29
N HIS A 456 19.13 -8.43 -33.28
CA HIS A 456 18.22 -7.44 -32.74
C HIS A 456 17.82 -6.40 -33.80
N MET A 457 18.78 -5.87 -34.55
CA MET A 457 18.53 -4.91 -35.64
C MET A 457 17.65 -5.50 -36.74
N TYR A 458 17.92 -6.74 -37.18
CA TYR A 458 17.09 -7.42 -38.17
C TYR A 458 15.68 -7.69 -37.66
N SER A 459 15.50 -8.14 -36.43
CA SER A 459 14.20 -8.39 -35.81
C SER A 459 13.38 -7.10 -35.70
N THR A 460 14.01 -6.00 -35.32
CA THR A 460 13.41 -4.68 -35.22
C THR A 460 12.98 -4.17 -36.61
N TRP A 461 13.87 -4.23 -37.59
CA TRP A 461 13.62 -3.76 -38.94
C TRP A 461 12.51 -4.57 -39.65
N ARG A 462 12.48 -5.88 -39.46
CA ARG A 462 11.42 -6.75 -40.02
C ARG A 462 10.04 -6.34 -39.50
N LYS A 463 9.90 -6.10 -38.20
CA LYS A 463 8.62 -5.70 -37.59
C LYS A 463 8.18 -4.30 -38.00
N THR A 464 9.10 -3.34 -38.10
CA THR A 464 8.78 -1.98 -38.60
C THR A 464 8.43 -1.97 -40.07
N GLY A 465 9.08 -2.78 -40.90
CA GLY A 465 8.77 -2.93 -42.32
C GLY A 465 7.41 -3.58 -42.60
N GLN A 466 7.01 -4.54 -41.78
CA GLN A 466 5.69 -5.20 -41.94
C GLN A 466 4.53 -4.26 -41.51
N ASN A 467 4.74 -3.39 -40.53
CA ASN A 467 3.71 -2.45 -40.05
C ASN A 467 3.70 -1.13 -40.86
N GLY A 468 4.76 -0.81 -41.60
CA GLY A 468 4.87 0.40 -42.43
C GLY A 468 4.27 0.27 -43.84
N SER A 469 3.80 -0.93 -44.21
CA SER A 469 3.21 -1.21 -45.53
C SER A 469 1.67 -1.21 -45.55
N LYS A 470 1.03 -0.57 -44.57
CA LYS A 470 -0.42 -0.30 -44.53
C LYS A 470 -0.74 1.15 -44.63
#